data_e3ec013030ad24bc04833642c93785d0
#
_entry.id   e3ec013030ad24bc04833642c93785d0
#
_cell.length_a   1.000
_cell.length_b   1.000
_cell.length_c   1.000
_cell.angle_alpha   90.00
_cell.angle_beta   90.00
_cell.angle_gamma   90.00
#
_symmetry.space_group_name_H-M   'P 1'
#
loop_
_entity.id
_entity.type
_entity.pdbx_description
1 polymer ?
#
loop_
_entity_poly.entity_id
_entity_poly.type
_entity_poly.pdbx_seq_one_letter_code
_entity_poly.pdbx_strand_id
1 'polypeptide(L)'
;MKKILISVVLSSVASLSYATQQAFLIQNSGWMEPFYQDSNSQFKPLINGVIQTVAKPDDKIVVSVFNQSNALAKSPKIIYQGAGAKPMLADLQAQQIAYKNDKAYADTDFTEAVVSTITEPFAKQSGIIWIFTNNKNSPNNDAETIARNKEFYTLIHDNPAINKVLAFPLKMPVKGQHFNASGLMVYALAYGQSAEKDLNQLVESGQIAKIFTQQPALLKPLDKEPVQMIPQGVKNSSSIRASLSQDHKVLIFDLEPKKVVPEIKLTADLKNNFYPYNIAA
;
A
#
# COMPACT_ATOMS: atom_id res chain seq x y z
N MET A 1 46.08 -38.60 38.77
CA MET A 1 44.81 -37.90 38.49
C MET A 1 45.07 -36.86 37.39
N LYS A 2 44.64 -37.15 36.14
CA LYS A 2 44.80 -36.22 35.00
C LYS A 2 43.56 -35.31 34.96
N LYS A 3 43.74 -34.00 35.14
CA LYS A 3 42.68 -33.01 34.95
C LYS A 3 42.52 -32.72 33.47
N ILE A 4 41.36 -33.03 32.92
CA ILE A 4 40.95 -32.69 31.55
C ILE A 4 40.30 -31.30 31.62
N LEU A 5 40.95 -30.31 31.02
CA LEU A 5 40.39 -28.95 30.83
C LEU A 5 39.53 -29.02 29.53
N ILE A 6 38.21 -28.91 29.67
CA ILE A 6 37.30 -28.73 28.54
C ILE A 6 37.19 -27.25 28.28
N SER A 7 37.85 -26.76 27.21
CA SER A 7 37.64 -25.43 26.69
C SER A 7 36.34 -25.39 25.89
N VAL A 8 35.32 -24.75 26.44
CA VAL A 8 34.11 -24.42 25.71
C VAL A 8 34.39 -23.22 24.84
N VAL A 9 34.59 -23.42 23.56
CA VAL A 9 34.64 -22.32 22.57
C VAL A 9 33.19 -21.87 22.33
N LEU A 10 32.79 -20.76 22.94
CA LEU A 10 31.57 -20.05 22.56
C LEU A 10 31.81 -19.41 21.18
N SER A 11 31.36 -20.08 20.13
CA SER A 11 31.22 -19.45 18.82
C SER A 11 30.08 -18.44 18.90
N SER A 12 30.41 -17.16 19.07
CA SER A 12 29.49 -16.06 18.82
C SER A 12 29.13 -16.08 17.34
N VAL A 13 27.95 -16.62 17.01
CA VAL A 13 27.35 -16.43 15.70
C VAL A 13 26.99 -14.96 15.61
N ALA A 14 27.90 -14.15 15.07
CA ALA A 14 27.59 -12.81 14.66
C ALA A 14 26.49 -12.91 13.59
N SER A 15 25.26 -12.58 13.94
CA SER A 15 24.18 -12.42 12.98
C SER A 15 24.62 -11.31 12.03
N LEU A 16 25.07 -11.69 10.83
CA LEU A 16 25.29 -10.74 9.74
C LEU A 16 23.92 -10.11 9.43
N SER A 17 23.68 -8.95 10.01
CA SER A 17 22.55 -8.11 9.62
C SER A 17 22.84 -7.63 8.21
N TYR A 18 22.24 -8.28 7.22
CA TYR A 18 22.29 -7.77 5.86
C TYR A 18 21.56 -6.43 5.81
N ALA A 19 22.19 -5.45 5.17
CA ALA A 19 21.56 -4.17 4.89
C ALA A 19 20.26 -4.38 4.11
N THR A 20 19.15 -3.87 4.64
CA THR A 20 17.84 -3.97 4.00
C THR A 20 17.76 -2.96 2.87
N GLN A 21 17.20 -3.35 1.73
CA GLN A 21 16.83 -2.38 0.71
C GLN A 21 15.46 -1.79 1.05
N GLN A 22 15.35 -0.46 1.04
CA GLN A 22 14.09 0.22 1.26
C GLN A 22 13.84 1.25 0.15
N ALA A 23 12.67 1.19 -0.46
CA ALA A 23 12.21 2.17 -1.44
C ALA A 23 11.02 2.94 -0.88
N PHE A 24 11.00 4.25 -1.10
CA PHE A 24 9.94 5.15 -0.68
C PHE A 24 9.36 5.80 -1.93
N LEU A 25 8.16 5.36 -2.31
CA LEU A 25 7.41 5.82 -3.47
C LEU A 25 6.42 6.89 -3.05
N ILE A 26 6.59 8.10 -3.55
CA ILE A 26 5.80 9.26 -3.21
C ILE A 26 4.95 9.66 -4.41
N GLN A 27 3.64 9.47 -4.31
CA GLN A 27 2.74 9.86 -5.39
C GLN A 27 2.81 11.37 -5.61
N ASN A 28 3.02 11.80 -6.88
CA ASN A 28 3.00 13.21 -7.28
C ASN A 28 2.08 13.49 -8.48
N SER A 29 1.10 12.63 -8.71
CA SER A 29 0.04 12.87 -9.72
C SER A 29 -0.90 14.00 -9.31
N GLY A 30 -1.76 14.44 -10.22
CA GLY A 30 -2.75 15.50 -9.98
C GLY A 30 -3.68 15.24 -8.80
N TRP A 31 -3.95 13.96 -8.48
CA TRP A 31 -4.75 13.59 -7.32
C TRP A 31 -4.11 13.91 -5.97
N MET A 32 -2.83 14.24 -5.96
CA MET A 32 -2.11 14.67 -4.76
C MET A 32 -2.04 16.21 -4.62
N GLU A 33 -2.70 16.96 -5.48
CA GLU A 33 -2.66 18.43 -5.47
C GLU A 33 -2.86 19.05 -4.08
N PRO A 34 -3.90 18.69 -3.30
CA PRO A 34 -4.10 19.30 -1.98
C PRO A 34 -2.92 19.06 -1.02
N PHE A 35 -2.30 17.89 -1.10
CA PHE A 35 -1.19 17.53 -0.22
C PHE A 35 0.09 18.31 -0.52
N TYR A 36 0.27 18.77 -1.75
CA TYR A 36 1.42 19.57 -2.18
C TYR A 36 1.20 21.06 -2.06
N GLN A 37 -0.06 21.55 -2.19
CA GLN A 37 -0.38 22.98 -2.23
C GLN A 37 -0.77 23.56 -0.87
N ASP A 38 -1.40 22.79 0.00
CA ASP A 38 -1.78 23.28 1.33
C ASP A 38 -0.52 23.57 2.16
N SER A 39 -0.34 24.80 2.57
CA SER A 39 0.80 25.24 3.40
C SER A 39 0.83 24.56 4.78
N ASN A 40 -0.30 24.04 5.25
CA ASN A 40 -0.41 23.30 6.51
C ASN A 40 -0.26 21.78 6.34
N SER A 41 -0.03 21.31 5.12
CA SER A 41 0.09 19.88 4.83
C SER A 41 1.24 19.25 5.59
N GLN A 42 0.92 18.17 6.30
CA GLN A 42 1.92 17.33 6.97
C GLN A 42 2.44 16.19 6.07
N PHE A 43 2.13 16.20 4.79
CA PHE A 43 2.50 15.13 3.87
C PHE A 43 4.01 14.94 3.75
N LYS A 44 4.73 15.99 3.39
CA LYS A 44 6.19 15.92 3.24
C LYS A 44 6.92 15.72 4.58
N PRO A 45 6.54 16.37 5.68
CA PRO A 45 7.06 16.05 7.03
C PRO A 45 6.83 14.59 7.44
N LEU A 46 5.64 14.03 7.17
CA LEU A 46 5.33 12.63 7.45
C LEU A 46 6.29 11.68 6.70
N ILE A 47 6.48 11.88 5.41
CA ILE A 47 7.38 11.06 4.59
C ILE A 47 8.80 11.09 5.19
N ASN A 48 9.32 12.29 5.46
CA ASN A 48 10.63 12.44 6.09
C ASN A 48 10.72 11.74 7.45
N GLY A 49 9.69 11.88 8.28
CA GLY A 49 9.58 11.20 9.57
C GLY A 49 9.59 9.68 9.44
N VAL A 50 8.84 9.12 8.48
CA VAL A 50 8.83 7.67 8.21
C VAL A 50 10.23 7.21 7.82
N ILE A 51 10.86 7.85 6.82
CA ILE A 51 12.20 7.49 6.36
C ILE A 51 13.20 7.50 7.51
N GLN A 52 13.22 8.57 8.31
CA GLN A 52 14.14 8.69 9.46
C GLN A 52 13.90 7.63 10.54
N THR A 53 12.68 7.14 10.66
CA THR A 53 12.31 6.16 11.69
C THR A 53 12.58 4.73 11.28
N VAL A 54 12.34 4.37 10.02
CA VAL A 54 12.41 2.97 9.57
C VAL A 54 13.75 2.60 8.96
N ALA A 55 14.50 3.57 8.44
CA ALA A 55 15.79 3.31 7.81
C ALA A 55 16.91 3.16 8.85
N LYS A 56 17.70 2.11 8.69
CA LYS A 56 18.93 1.87 9.48
C LYS A 56 20.13 2.52 8.78
N PRO A 57 21.25 2.77 9.50
CA PRO A 57 22.45 3.42 8.92
C PRO A 57 23.00 2.74 7.67
N ASP A 58 22.92 1.40 7.62
CA ASP A 58 23.49 0.60 6.53
C ASP A 58 22.45 0.22 5.45
N ASP A 59 21.18 0.60 5.62
CA ASP A 59 20.15 0.30 4.64
C ASP A 59 20.42 1.02 3.32
N LYS A 60 20.14 0.34 2.21
CA LYS A 60 20.13 0.95 0.89
C LYS A 60 18.79 1.63 0.67
N ILE A 61 18.81 2.95 0.62
CA ILE A 61 17.60 3.77 0.51
C ILE A 61 17.45 4.29 -0.92
N VAL A 62 16.25 4.15 -1.45
CA VAL A 62 15.80 4.79 -2.69
C VAL A 62 14.53 5.59 -2.41
N VAL A 63 14.52 6.86 -2.76
CA VAL A 63 13.32 7.69 -2.68
C VAL A 63 12.96 8.16 -4.08
N SER A 64 11.72 7.93 -4.46
CA SER A 64 11.22 8.26 -5.80
C SER A 64 9.87 8.96 -5.72
N VAL A 65 9.66 9.91 -6.60
CA VAL A 65 8.31 10.40 -6.90
C VAL A 65 7.72 9.58 -8.02
N PHE A 66 6.40 9.31 -7.96
CA PHE A 66 5.74 8.52 -9.00
C PHE A 66 4.38 9.07 -9.41
N ASN A 67 4.09 8.84 -10.65
CA ASN A 67 2.82 9.06 -11.34
C ASN A 67 2.69 7.98 -12.42
N GLN A 68 1.93 8.17 -13.47
CA GLN A 68 1.97 7.35 -14.67
C GLN A 68 3.02 7.88 -15.63
N SER A 69 3.85 6.99 -16.21
CA SER A 69 4.75 7.34 -17.31
C SER A 69 3.99 7.94 -18.50
N ASN A 70 4.61 8.92 -19.12
CA ASN A 70 4.05 9.60 -20.28
C ASN A 70 5.17 9.98 -21.26
N ALA A 71 4.82 10.69 -22.34
CA ALA A 71 5.78 11.09 -23.36
C ALA A 71 6.87 12.07 -22.85
N LEU A 72 6.60 12.81 -21.77
CA LEU A 72 7.52 13.79 -21.21
C LEU A 72 8.49 13.19 -20.18
N ALA A 73 8.04 12.17 -19.43
CA ALA A 73 8.83 11.60 -18.35
C ALA A 73 8.45 10.15 -18.04
N LYS A 74 9.46 9.36 -17.70
CA LYS A 74 9.28 8.04 -17.11
C LYS A 74 9.01 8.16 -15.61
N SER A 75 8.25 7.20 -15.08
CA SER A 75 7.92 7.06 -13.67
C SER A 75 8.24 5.62 -13.20
N PRO A 76 8.69 5.40 -11.96
CA PRO A 76 9.03 6.42 -10.95
C PRO A 76 10.35 7.15 -11.25
N LYS A 77 10.47 8.40 -10.76
CA LYS A 77 11.70 9.21 -10.87
C LYS A 77 12.43 9.19 -9.53
N ILE A 78 13.64 8.68 -9.51
CA ILE A 78 14.50 8.67 -8.31
C ILE A 78 14.91 10.11 -7.98
N ILE A 79 14.70 10.53 -6.73
CA ILE A 79 15.13 11.83 -6.19
C ILE A 79 16.26 11.69 -5.17
N TYR A 80 16.43 10.50 -4.60
CA TYR A 80 17.53 10.15 -3.72
C TYR A 80 17.86 8.67 -3.80
N GLN A 81 19.14 8.34 -3.76
CA GLN A 81 19.64 6.97 -3.64
C GLN A 81 20.96 6.99 -2.85
N GLY A 82 21.04 6.16 -1.80
CA GLY A 82 22.24 6.12 -0.95
C GLY A 82 22.11 5.13 0.19
N ALA A 83 23.09 5.16 1.09
CA ALA A 83 23.09 4.38 2.32
C ALA A 83 22.56 5.23 3.48
N GLY A 84 21.72 4.62 4.31
CA GLY A 84 21.14 5.22 5.50
C GLY A 84 20.18 6.38 5.24
N ALA A 85 19.41 6.72 6.26
CA ALA A 85 18.52 7.87 6.22
C ALA A 85 19.32 9.17 6.46
N LYS A 86 19.23 10.10 5.50
CA LYS A 86 19.70 11.47 5.69
C LYS A 86 18.49 12.40 5.79
N PRO A 87 18.58 13.54 6.45
CA PRO A 87 17.54 14.54 6.42
C PRO A 87 17.24 14.94 4.97
N MET A 88 16.02 14.67 4.50
CA MET A 88 15.61 14.87 3.09
C MET A 88 14.44 15.85 2.96
N LEU A 89 14.10 16.56 4.04
CA LEU A 89 12.93 17.43 4.03
C LEU A 89 13.05 18.53 2.95
N ALA A 90 14.25 19.07 2.73
CA ALA A 90 14.48 20.07 1.70
C ALA A 90 14.25 19.50 0.29
N ASP A 91 14.76 18.29 0.02
CA ASP A 91 14.57 17.60 -1.27
C ASP A 91 13.09 17.29 -1.52
N LEU A 92 12.37 16.88 -0.46
CA LEU A 92 10.94 16.64 -0.51
C LEU A 92 10.16 17.95 -0.74
N GLN A 93 10.56 19.05 -0.10
CA GLN A 93 9.92 20.35 -0.31
C GLN A 93 10.06 20.84 -1.75
N ALA A 94 11.16 20.55 -2.43
CA ALA A 94 11.38 20.89 -3.82
C ALA A 94 10.47 20.11 -4.80
N GLN A 95 9.87 18.98 -4.36
CA GLN A 95 9.03 18.18 -5.25
C GLN A 95 7.68 18.85 -5.49
N GLN A 96 7.23 18.76 -6.74
CA GLN A 96 5.98 19.32 -7.23
C GLN A 96 5.10 18.26 -7.86
N ILE A 97 3.86 18.61 -8.14
CA ILE A 97 2.94 17.78 -8.89
C ILE A 97 3.45 17.65 -10.34
N ALA A 98 3.39 16.42 -10.84
CA ALA A 98 3.77 16.13 -12.22
C ALA A 98 2.66 16.49 -13.21
N TYR A 99 3.09 16.85 -14.42
CA TYR A 99 2.22 17.12 -15.54
C TYR A 99 2.39 16.03 -16.62
N LYS A 100 1.30 15.67 -17.27
CA LYS A 100 1.33 14.79 -18.45
C LYS A 100 1.45 15.56 -19.77
N ASN A 101 1.13 16.85 -19.73
CA ASN A 101 1.30 17.83 -20.80
C ASN A 101 1.22 19.24 -20.20
N ASP A 102 1.34 20.28 -21.02
CA ASP A 102 1.37 21.68 -20.59
C ASP A 102 0.10 22.15 -19.86
N LYS A 103 -1.00 21.40 -19.92
CA LYS A 103 -2.32 21.81 -19.40
C LYS A 103 -2.91 20.88 -18.35
N ALA A 104 -2.41 19.65 -18.26
CA ALA A 104 -3.02 18.63 -17.41
C ALA A 104 -2.01 17.92 -16.51
N TYR A 105 -2.39 17.71 -15.26
CA TYR A 105 -1.62 16.92 -14.31
C TYR A 105 -1.49 15.47 -14.76
N ALA A 106 -0.41 14.84 -14.33
CA ALA A 106 -0.17 13.43 -14.59
C ALA A 106 -1.17 12.54 -13.83
N ASP A 107 -1.49 11.42 -14.44
CA ASP A 107 -2.29 10.35 -13.87
C ASP A 107 -1.45 9.47 -12.93
N THR A 108 -2.01 8.40 -12.40
CA THR A 108 -1.32 7.51 -11.45
C THR A 108 -1.30 6.08 -11.98
N ASP A 109 -0.18 5.39 -11.77
CA ASP A 109 -0.06 3.94 -11.96
C ASP A 109 0.79 3.33 -10.83
N PHE A 110 0.13 2.63 -9.90
CA PHE A 110 0.80 1.95 -8.78
C PHE A 110 1.54 0.70 -9.23
N THR A 111 0.99 -0.02 -10.20
CA THR A 111 1.58 -1.25 -10.71
C THR A 111 2.92 -0.95 -11.36
N GLU A 112 2.95 0.06 -12.24
CA GLU A 112 4.19 0.53 -12.88
C GLU A 112 5.23 0.93 -11.84
N ALA A 113 4.84 1.72 -10.82
CA ALA A 113 5.75 2.20 -9.80
C ALA A 113 6.39 1.07 -8.98
N VAL A 114 5.59 0.08 -8.57
CA VAL A 114 6.09 -1.07 -7.79
C VAL A 114 6.95 -1.98 -8.65
N VAL A 115 6.51 -2.34 -9.86
CA VAL A 115 7.24 -3.24 -10.76
C VAL A 115 8.58 -2.64 -11.17
N SER A 116 8.61 -1.35 -11.51
CA SER A 116 9.86 -0.63 -11.83
C SER A 116 10.82 -0.62 -10.64
N THR A 117 10.32 -0.41 -9.42
CA THR A 117 11.15 -0.42 -8.21
C THR A 117 11.76 -1.79 -7.93
N ILE A 118 10.99 -2.86 -8.09
CA ILE A 118 11.49 -4.24 -7.95
C ILE A 118 12.55 -4.56 -9.01
N THR A 119 12.33 -4.09 -10.24
CA THR A 119 13.18 -4.44 -11.39
C THR A 119 14.50 -3.70 -11.37
N GLU A 120 14.48 -2.38 -11.16
CA GLU A 120 15.68 -1.56 -11.28
C GLU A 120 16.40 -1.32 -9.93
N PRO A 121 15.85 -0.52 -8.97
CA PRO A 121 16.62 -0.23 -7.76
C PRO A 121 16.88 -1.48 -6.91
N PHE A 122 15.91 -2.40 -6.85
CA PHE A 122 16.07 -3.65 -6.09
C PHE A 122 16.79 -4.74 -6.87
N ALA A 123 16.90 -4.63 -8.19
CA ALA A 123 17.46 -5.68 -9.05
C ALA A 123 16.87 -7.07 -8.72
N LYS A 124 15.57 -7.11 -8.43
CA LYS A 124 14.80 -8.29 -7.97
C LYS A 124 15.30 -8.89 -6.65
N GLN A 125 16.09 -8.17 -5.88
CA GLN A 125 16.50 -8.57 -4.54
C GLN A 125 15.45 -8.16 -3.52
N SER A 126 15.49 -8.79 -2.34
CA SER A 126 14.56 -8.52 -1.24
C SER A 126 14.64 -7.08 -0.74
N GLY A 127 13.49 -6.47 -0.48
CA GLY A 127 13.41 -5.11 0.03
C GLY A 127 11.99 -4.71 0.46
N ILE A 128 11.88 -3.61 1.19
CA ILE A 128 10.60 -3.04 1.63
C ILE A 128 10.26 -1.84 0.74
N ILE A 129 9.05 -1.82 0.19
CA ILE A 129 8.53 -0.69 -0.60
C ILE A 129 7.45 0.02 0.21
N TRP A 130 7.69 1.29 0.51
CA TRP A 130 6.75 2.20 1.15
C TRP A 130 6.08 3.05 0.09
N ILE A 131 4.73 3.12 0.07
CA ILE A 131 3.97 3.92 -0.90
C ILE A 131 3.15 4.95 -0.15
N PHE A 132 3.36 6.23 -0.46
CA PHE A 132 2.62 7.36 0.11
C PHE A 132 1.64 7.91 -0.93
N THR A 133 0.34 7.80 -0.67
CA THR A 133 -0.69 8.03 -1.67
C THR A 133 -2.02 8.46 -1.06
N ASN A 134 -2.85 9.17 -1.83
CA ASN A 134 -4.27 9.34 -1.50
C ASN A 134 -5.15 8.17 -1.96
N ASN A 135 -4.53 7.07 -2.36
CA ASN A 135 -5.18 5.84 -2.81
C ASN A 135 -6.01 5.98 -4.11
N LYS A 136 -5.74 7.00 -4.93
CA LYS A 136 -6.36 7.13 -6.25
C LYS A 136 -5.39 6.69 -7.34
N ASN A 137 -5.70 5.53 -7.91
CA ASN A 137 -4.96 4.91 -9.02
C ASN A 137 -5.73 5.13 -10.32
N SER A 138 -5.79 6.36 -10.81
CA SER A 138 -6.77 6.73 -11.81
C SER A 138 -6.28 7.76 -12.83
N PRO A 139 -6.66 7.61 -14.10
CA PRO A 139 -6.60 8.65 -15.12
C PRO A 139 -7.92 9.45 -15.24
N ASN A 140 -8.75 9.55 -14.21
CA ASN A 140 -10.06 10.21 -14.25
C ASN A 140 -11.04 9.57 -15.27
N ASN A 141 -10.94 8.26 -15.42
CA ASN A 141 -11.82 7.42 -16.24
C ASN A 141 -12.20 6.18 -15.45
N ASP A 142 -13.50 5.98 -15.17
CA ASP A 142 -13.97 4.95 -14.25
C ASP A 142 -13.57 3.53 -14.69
N ALA A 143 -13.71 3.20 -15.98
CA ALA A 143 -13.37 1.88 -16.49
C ALA A 143 -11.85 1.60 -16.36
N GLU A 144 -11.02 2.56 -16.70
CA GLU A 144 -9.57 2.44 -16.60
C GLU A 144 -9.10 2.42 -15.13
N THR A 145 -9.77 3.20 -14.27
CA THR A 145 -9.54 3.17 -12.82
C THR A 145 -9.79 1.79 -12.24
N ILE A 146 -10.90 1.16 -12.61
CA ILE A 146 -11.24 -0.20 -12.18
C ILE A 146 -10.18 -1.19 -12.68
N ALA A 147 -9.76 -1.09 -13.94
CA ALA A 147 -8.73 -1.97 -14.51
C ALA A 147 -7.40 -1.84 -13.74
N ARG A 148 -6.92 -0.63 -13.51
CA ARG A 148 -5.67 -0.37 -12.76
C ARG A 148 -5.72 -0.81 -11.32
N ASN A 149 -6.84 -0.59 -10.64
CA ASN A 149 -7.03 -1.09 -9.28
C ASN A 149 -6.99 -2.62 -9.26
N LYS A 150 -7.60 -3.29 -10.23
CA LYS A 150 -7.53 -4.74 -10.37
C LYS A 150 -6.10 -5.22 -10.64
N GLU A 151 -5.36 -4.56 -11.51
CA GLU A 151 -3.95 -4.89 -11.81
C GLU A 151 -3.08 -4.76 -10.56
N PHE A 152 -3.23 -3.67 -9.81
CA PHE A 152 -2.48 -3.48 -8.56
C PHE A 152 -2.87 -4.51 -7.50
N TYR A 153 -4.16 -4.81 -7.37
CA TYR A 153 -4.65 -5.88 -6.49
C TYR A 153 -4.05 -7.23 -6.87
N THR A 154 -4.08 -7.58 -8.16
CA THR A 154 -3.48 -8.81 -8.69
C THR A 154 -1.97 -8.86 -8.42
N LEU A 155 -1.26 -7.76 -8.63
CA LEU A 155 0.17 -7.67 -8.32
C LEU A 155 0.45 -7.99 -6.85
N ILE A 156 -0.30 -7.41 -5.94
CA ILE A 156 -0.13 -7.65 -4.50
C ILE A 156 -0.43 -9.11 -4.15
N HIS A 157 -1.55 -9.64 -4.63
CA HIS A 157 -2.03 -10.97 -4.21
C HIS A 157 -1.31 -12.12 -4.90
N ASP A 158 -1.10 -12.02 -6.20
CA ASP A 158 -0.66 -13.16 -7.01
C ASP A 158 0.85 -13.21 -7.16
N ASN A 159 1.58 -12.12 -6.87
CA ASN A 159 3.04 -12.17 -6.90
C ASN A 159 3.58 -12.93 -5.66
N PRO A 160 4.16 -14.14 -5.85
CA PRO A 160 4.62 -14.96 -4.72
C PRO A 160 5.81 -14.36 -3.98
N ALA A 161 6.53 -13.43 -4.59
CA ALA A 161 7.66 -12.74 -3.96
C ALA A 161 7.23 -11.55 -3.08
N ILE A 162 6.00 -11.05 -3.20
CA ILE A 162 5.44 -10.10 -2.25
C ILE A 162 4.82 -10.91 -1.10
N ASN A 163 5.53 -11.00 0.02
CA ASN A 163 5.18 -11.87 1.14
C ASN A 163 4.23 -11.21 2.13
N LYS A 164 4.38 -9.90 2.35
CA LYS A 164 3.55 -9.15 3.29
C LYS A 164 3.20 -7.78 2.75
N VAL A 165 1.95 -7.38 2.99
CA VAL A 165 1.47 -6.02 2.67
C VAL A 165 0.67 -5.48 3.84
N LEU A 166 1.09 -4.33 4.34
CA LEU A 166 0.41 -3.57 5.38
C LEU A 166 -0.10 -2.26 4.80
N ALA A 167 -1.27 -1.81 5.25
CA ALA A 167 -1.84 -0.52 4.92
C ALA A 167 -2.07 0.29 6.19
N PHE A 168 -1.59 1.53 6.19
CA PHE A 168 -1.71 2.49 7.29
C PHE A 168 -2.60 3.65 6.84
N PRO A 169 -3.91 3.65 7.17
CA PRO A 169 -4.78 4.77 6.88
C PRO A 169 -4.48 5.94 7.83
N LEU A 170 -4.45 7.15 7.27
CA LEU A 170 -4.16 8.37 8.01
C LEU A 170 -5.22 9.43 7.74
N LYS A 171 -5.69 10.08 8.79
CA LYS A 171 -6.48 11.29 8.65
C LYS A 171 -5.54 12.47 8.42
N MET A 172 -5.63 13.07 7.24
CA MET A 172 -4.83 14.23 6.85
C MET A 172 -5.69 15.21 6.04
N PRO A 173 -6.48 16.05 6.71
CA PRO A 173 -7.29 17.04 6.02
C PRO A 173 -6.40 18.11 5.39
N VAL A 174 -6.54 18.30 4.08
CA VAL A 174 -5.80 19.27 3.27
C VAL A 174 -6.72 19.96 2.28
N LYS A 175 -6.38 21.19 1.94
CA LYS A 175 -7.12 22.02 0.99
C LYS A 175 -6.31 22.21 -0.29
N GLY A 176 -6.95 21.99 -1.42
CA GLY A 176 -6.38 22.25 -2.74
C GLY A 176 -7.14 23.32 -3.50
N GLN A 177 -6.60 23.72 -4.64
CA GLN A 177 -7.25 24.67 -5.53
C GLN A 177 -8.47 24.04 -6.21
N HIS A 178 -8.38 22.76 -6.59
CA HIS A 178 -9.42 22.08 -7.35
C HIS A 178 -10.33 21.20 -6.48
N PHE A 179 -9.80 20.66 -5.39
CA PHE A 179 -10.57 19.83 -4.46
C PHE A 179 -9.86 19.76 -3.10
N ASN A 180 -10.59 19.26 -2.09
CA ASN A 180 -10.06 18.99 -0.76
C ASN A 180 -9.90 17.49 -0.56
N ALA A 181 -8.95 17.08 0.27
CA ALA A 181 -8.78 15.70 0.67
C ALA A 181 -8.72 15.58 2.20
N SER A 182 -9.07 14.42 2.74
CA SER A 182 -9.11 14.19 4.20
C SER A 182 -8.32 12.96 4.64
N GLY A 183 -7.90 12.12 3.71
CA GLY A 183 -7.23 10.86 3.99
C GLY A 183 -5.98 10.65 3.15
N LEU A 184 -5.00 10.04 3.77
CA LEU A 184 -3.78 9.55 3.13
C LEU A 184 -3.63 8.06 3.46
N MET A 185 -3.07 7.30 2.54
CA MET A 185 -2.72 5.90 2.75
C MET A 185 -1.21 5.73 2.63
N VAL A 186 -0.64 4.97 3.54
CA VAL A 186 0.74 4.49 3.41
C VAL A 186 0.70 2.97 3.33
N TYR A 187 1.30 2.41 2.29
CA TYR A 187 1.49 0.97 2.18
C TYR A 187 2.93 0.61 2.52
N ALA A 188 3.13 -0.57 3.11
CA ALA A 188 4.43 -1.22 3.26
C ALA A 188 4.35 -2.61 2.64
N LEU A 189 5.08 -2.83 1.55
CA LEU A 189 5.14 -4.10 0.83
C LEU A 189 6.50 -4.73 1.09
N ALA A 190 6.51 -5.94 1.62
CA ALA A 190 7.72 -6.74 1.77
C ALA A 190 7.90 -7.65 0.55
N TYR A 191 8.90 -7.38 -0.26
CA TYR A 191 9.31 -8.18 -1.40
C TYR A 191 10.46 -9.10 -0.99
N GLY A 192 10.21 -10.41 -0.98
CA GLY A 192 11.14 -11.43 -0.51
C GLY A 192 11.09 -11.68 1.01
N GLN A 193 11.51 -12.88 1.43
CA GLN A 193 11.39 -13.36 2.82
C GLN A 193 12.18 -12.53 3.85
N SER A 194 13.37 -12.02 3.47
CA SER A 194 14.14 -11.19 4.40
C SER A 194 13.43 -9.87 4.69
N ALA A 195 12.83 -9.24 3.68
CA ALA A 195 12.05 -8.02 3.85
C ALA A 195 10.80 -8.22 4.71
N GLU A 196 10.17 -9.39 4.63
CA GLU A 196 9.05 -9.73 5.50
C GLU A 196 9.48 -9.79 6.97
N LYS A 197 10.62 -10.42 7.27
CA LYS A 197 11.18 -10.46 8.63
C LYS A 197 11.50 -9.06 9.14
N ASP A 198 12.13 -8.24 8.31
CA ASP A 198 12.48 -6.87 8.67
C ASP A 198 11.23 -6.01 8.92
N LEU A 199 10.19 -6.13 8.08
CA LEU A 199 8.93 -5.45 8.29
C LEU A 199 8.21 -5.90 9.55
N ASN A 200 8.22 -7.19 9.87
CA ASN A 200 7.69 -7.72 11.12
C ASN A 200 8.44 -7.12 12.32
N GLN A 201 9.77 -7.09 12.28
CA GLN A 201 10.59 -6.50 13.34
C GLN A 201 10.30 -5.00 13.54
N LEU A 202 10.10 -4.24 12.47
CA LEU A 202 9.71 -2.82 12.54
C LEU A 202 8.35 -2.64 13.25
N VAL A 203 7.38 -3.51 12.97
CA VAL A 203 6.07 -3.48 13.63
C VAL A 203 6.18 -3.87 15.11
N GLU A 204 6.84 -4.99 15.41
CA GLU A 204 6.98 -5.54 16.76
C GLU A 204 7.81 -4.65 17.69
N SER A 205 8.80 -3.94 17.15
CA SER A 205 9.62 -2.99 17.93
C SER A 205 8.85 -1.74 18.39
N GLY A 206 7.65 -1.52 17.90
CA GLY A 206 6.85 -0.33 18.16
C GLY A 206 7.37 0.95 17.50
N GLN A 207 8.39 0.89 16.65
CA GLN A 207 8.92 2.07 15.94
C GLN A 207 7.85 2.68 15.03
N ILE A 208 7.12 1.83 14.31
CA ILE A 208 6.03 2.25 13.42
C ILE A 208 4.88 2.90 14.19
N ALA A 209 4.57 2.40 15.40
CA ALA A 209 3.51 2.95 16.24
C ALA A 209 3.77 4.38 16.73
N LYS A 210 5.02 4.85 16.68
CA LYS A 210 5.36 6.25 16.99
C LYS A 210 4.90 7.22 15.90
N ILE A 211 4.70 6.73 14.69
CA ILE A 211 4.28 7.53 13.53
C ILE A 211 2.80 7.29 13.22
N PHE A 212 2.40 6.03 13.19
CA PHE A 212 1.05 5.62 12.85
C PHE A 212 0.30 5.23 14.12
N THR A 213 -0.63 6.08 14.54
CA THR A 213 -1.41 5.87 15.78
C THR A 213 -2.44 4.75 15.65
N GLN A 214 -2.81 4.39 14.44
CA GLN A 214 -3.73 3.29 14.15
C GLN A 214 -2.96 2.02 13.78
N GLN A 215 -3.49 0.87 14.19
CA GLN A 215 -2.95 -0.41 13.77
C GLN A 215 -3.07 -0.55 12.24
N PRO A 216 -2.05 -1.08 11.56
CA PRO A 216 -2.12 -1.32 10.13
C PRO A 216 -3.14 -2.41 9.81
N ALA A 217 -3.82 -2.25 8.67
CA ALA A 217 -4.57 -3.34 8.08
C ALA A 217 -3.60 -4.30 7.36
N LEU A 218 -3.76 -5.60 7.60
CA LEU A 218 -3.02 -6.65 6.89
C LEU A 218 -3.74 -6.96 5.57
N LEU A 219 -3.07 -6.69 4.43
CA LEU A 219 -3.60 -7.00 3.11
C LEU A 219 -3.04 -8.30 2.54
N LYS A 220 -1.85 -8.72 3.01
CA LYS A 220 -1.21 -10.00 2.66
C LYS A 220 -0.22 -10.40 3.76
N PRO A 221 -0.11 -11.71 4.14
CA PRO A 221 -0.97 -12.79 3.67
C PRO A 221 -2.41 -12.57 4.10
N LEU A 222 -3.36 -12.99 3.28
CA LEU A 222 -4.72 -13.13 3.73
C LEU A 222 -4.76 -14.37 4.63
N ASP A 223 -4.87 -14.15 5.93
CA ASP A 223 -5.24 -15.25 6.81
C ASP A 223 -6.61 -15.76 6.36
N LYS A 224 -6.64 -17.08 6.13
CA LYS A 224 -7.79 -17.89 5.74
C LYS A 224 -9.12 -17.14 5.75
N GLU A 225 -9.47 -16.51 4.61
CA GLU A 225 -10.75 -15.85 4.37
C GLU A 225 -11.24 -14.99 5.55
N PRO A 226 -10.65 -13.81 5.78
CA PRO A 226 -11.00 -12.97 6.94
C PRO A 226 -12.45 -12.50 6.93
N VAL A 227 -13.13 -12.59 5.79
CA VAL A 227 -14.56 -12.33 5.64
C VAL A 227 -15.14 -13.36 4.69
N GLN A 228 -15.71 -14.44 5.20
CA GLN A 228 -16.66 -15.23 4.44
C GLN A 228 -17.97 -14.44 4.36
N MET A 229 -18.21 -13.76 3.26
CA MET A 229 -19.58 -13.38 2.93
C MET A 229 -20.31 -14.65 2.49
N ILE A 230 -20.94 -15.32 3.44
CA ILE A 230 -21.85 -16.43 3.13
C ILE A 230 -23.18 -15.76 2.78
N PRO A 231 -23.61 -15.79 1.52
CA PRO A 231 -24.92 -15.27 1.16
C PRO A 231 -25.97 -16.04 1.93
N GLN A 232 -26.71 -15.36 2.78
CA GLN A 232 -27.89 -15.98 3.39
C GLN A 232 -29.03 -15.93 2.38
N GLY A 233 -29.83 -17.02 2.31
CA GLY A 233 -30.94 -17.09 1.38
C GLY A 233 -31.87 -15.88 1.48
N VAL A 234 -32.13 -15.25 0.35
CA VAL A 234 -33.04 -14.11 0.25
C VAL A 234 -34.46 -14.63 0.12
N LYS A 235 -35.42 -14.00 0.79
CA LYS A 235 -36.83 -14.34 0.59
C LYS A 235 -37.22 -14.02 -0.86
N ASN A 236 -37.72 -15.01 -1.57
CA ASN A 236 -38.27 -14.83 -2.92
C ASN A 236 -39.44 -13.85 -2.88
N SER A 237 -39.47 -12.94 -3.85
CA SER A 237 -40.61 -12.08 -4.14
C SER A 237 -41.27 -12.45 -5.46
N SER A 238 -42.39 -11.85 -5.76
CA SER A 238 -43.09 -12.10 -7.05
C SER A 238 -42.30 -11.69 -8.30
N SER A 239 -41.22 -10.95 -8.14
CA SER A 239 -40.38 -10.42 -9.22
C SER A 239 -38.91 -10.86 -9.17
N ILE A 240 -38.48 -11.46 -8.07
CA ILE A 240 -37.08 -11.90 -7.89
C ILE A 240 -37.07 -13.29 -7.27
N ARG A 241 -36.37 -14.21 -7.91
CA ARG A 241 -36.01 -15.50 -7.33
C ARG A 241 -34.53 -15.45 -6.98
N ALA A 242 -34.18 -15.76 -5.74
CA ALA A 242 -32.81 -15.84 -5.28
C ALA A 242 -32.45 -17.28 -4.97
N SER A 243 -31.31 -17.74 -5.45
CA SER A 243 -30.74 -19.05 -5.19
C SER A 243 -29.25 -18.93 -4.87
N LEU A 244 -28.69 -19.94 -4.21
CA LEU A 244 -27.26 -20.05 -4.00
C LEU A 244 -26.66 -20.98 -5.05
N SER A 245 -25.43 -20.70 -5.49
CA SER A 245 -24.62 -21.64 -6.27
C SER A 245 -24.37 -22.94 -5.47
N GLN A 246 -24.01 -24.03 -6.15
CA GLN A 246 -23.77 -25.32 -5.51
C GLN A 246 -22.68 -25.27 -4.44
N ASP A 247 -21.68 -24.41 -4.60
CA ASP A 247 -20.59 -24.19 -3.64
C ASP A 247 -20.94 -23.17 -2.55
N HIS A 248 -22.16 -22.65 -2.52
CA HIS A 248 -22.66 -21.65 -1.59
C HIS A 248 -21.87 -20.30 -1.59
N LYS A 249 -21.08 -20.03 -2.64
CA LYS A 249 -20.24 -18.82 -2.71
C LYS A 249 -20.86 -17.67 -3.50
N VAL A 250 -21.84 -17.98 -4.36
CA VAL A 250 -22.48 -17.01 -5.24
C VAL A 250 -23.97 -16.96 -5.00
N LEU A 251 -24.51 -15.76 -4.82
CA LEU A 251 -25.94 -15.51 -4.80
C LEU A 251 -26.41 -15.20 -6.23
N ILE A 252 -27.32 -16.01 -6.75
CA ILE A 252 -27.87 -15.90 -8.11
C ILE A 252 -29.27 -15.31 -8.00
N PHE A 253 -29.52 -14.24 -8.76
CA PHE A 253 -30.82 -13.61 -8.86
C PHE A 253 -31.42 -13.84 -10.26
N ASP A 254 -32.56 -14.50 -10.30
CA ASP A 254 -33.38 -14.59 -11.50
C ASP A 254 -34.42 -13.47 -11.49
N LEU A 255 -34.34 -12.58 -12.46
CA LEU A 255 -35.24 -11.45 -12.64
C LEU A 255 -36.24 -11.70 -13.74
N GLU A 256 -37.53 -11.47 -13.48
CA GLU A 256 -38.53 -11.52 -14.53
C GLU A 256 -38.41 -10.30 -15.48
N PRO A 257 -38.23 -10.53 -16.80
CA PRO A 257 -38.17 -9.43 -17.75
C PRO A 257 -39.47 -8.60 -17.71
N LYS A 258 -39.34 -7.27 -17.70
CA LYS A 258 -40.45 -6.30 -17.75
C LYS A 258 -41.06 -5.89 -16.41
N LYS A 259 -40.55 -6.32 -15.26
CA LYS A 259 -40.97 -5.77 -13.96
C LYS A 259 -39.93 -4.80 -13.43
N VAL A 260 -40.36 -3.76 -12.72
CA VAL A 260 -39.45 -2.87 -11.99
C VAL A 260 -38.71 -3.70 -10.96
N VAL A 261 -37.38 -3.70 -11.02
CA VAL A 261 -36.55 -4.44 -10.06
C VAL A 261 -36.60 -3.67 -8.73
N PRO A 262 -37.12 -4.27 -7.65
CA PRO A 262 -37.06 -3.63 -6.33
C PRO A 262 -35.60 -3.53 -5.87
N GLU A 263 -35.31 -2.58 -5.03
CA GLU A 263 -34.00 -2.41 -4.41
C GLU A 263 -33.57 -3.68 -3.68
N ILE A 264 -32.39 -4.20 -4.00
CA ILE A 264 -31.80 -5.36 -3.31
C ILE A 264 -30.89 -4.80 -2.21
N LYS A 265 -31.30 -4.93 -0.95
CA LYS A 265 -30.45 -4.59 0.21
C LYS A 265 -29.57 -5.78 0.55
N LEU A 266 -28.28 -5.59 0.44
CA LEU A 266 -27.27 -6.54 0.92
C LEU A 266 -26.78 -6.05 2.28
N THR A 267 -26.88 -6.91 3.30
CA THR A 267 -26.32 -6.63 4.63
C THR A 267 -25.11 -7.53 4.83
N ALA A 268 -23.95 -6.95 5.05
CA ALA A 268 -22.75 -7.66 5.46
C ALA A 268 -22.55 -7.50 6.97
N ASP A 269 -22.49 -8.62 7.69
CA ASP A 269 -22.15 -8.62 9.11
C ASP A 269 -20.65 -8.90 9.24
N LEU A 270 -19.87 -7.84 9.51
CA LEU A 270 -18.42 -7.92 9.67
C LEU A 270 -18.10 -8.27 11.13
N LYS A 271 -18.08 -9.55 11.47
CA LYS A 271 -17.82 -10.03 12.83
C LYS A 271 -16.36 -9.92 13.28
N ASN A 272 -15.43 -9.54 12.41
CA ASN A 272 -14.02 -9.45 12.73
C ASN A 272 -13.53 -8.00 12.77
N ASN A 273 -12.97 -7.60 13.90
CA ASN A 273 -12.37 -6.28 14.15
C ASN A 273 -11.09 -5.99 13.35
N PHE A 274 -10.76 -6.77 12.31
CA PHE A 274 -9.52 -6.63 11.54
C PHE A 274 -9.57 -5.54 10.46
N TYR A 275 -10.73 -4.97 10.18
CA TYR A 275 -10.84 -3.88 9.21
C TYR A 275 -11.26 -2.60 9.92
N PRO A 276 -10.35 -1.62 10.07
CA PRO A 276 -10.70 -0.31 10.64
C PRO A 276 -11.49 0.56 9.65
N TYR A 277 -12.02 -0.01 8.59
CA TYR A 277 -12.82 0.73 7.61
C TYR A 277 -14.29 0.66 8.01
N ASN A 278 -14.84 1.81 8.39
CA ASN A 278 -16.26 2.04 8.20
C ASN A 278 -16.49 2.04 6.68
N ILE A 279 -16.99 0.93 6.16
CA ILE A 279 -17.56 0.91 4.82
C ILE A 279 -18.83 1.75 4.94
N ALA A 280 -18.72 3.04 4.68
CA ALA A 280 -19.89 3.86 4.45
C ALA A 280 -20.48 3.38 3.10
N ALA A 281 -21.69 2.82 3.17
CA ALA A 281 -22.48 2.47 2.00
C ALA A 281 -22.86 3.74 1.23
#